data_954b2d48d37e15eeafdebeae2225a397
#
_entry.id   954b2d48d37e15eeafdebeae2225a397
#
_cell.length_a   1.000
_cell.length_b   1.000
_cell.length_c   1.000
_cell.angle_alpha   90.00
_cell.angle_beta   90.00
_cell.angle_gamma   90.00
#
_symmetry.space_group_name_H-M   'P 1'
#
loop_
_entity.id
_entity.type
_entity.pdbx_description
1 polymer ?
#
loop_
_entity_poly.entity_id
_entity_poly.type
_entity_poly.pdbx_seq_one_letter_code
_entity_poly.pdbx_strand_id
1 'polypeptide(L)'
;MTVKARPRGFTLIELMVALAIVALLLLLGMPSFTTFVRNSEIRSTSESIVNGLRAATAEAANRNRKVTFELASATGADWSFWVFDDDGVTKKTIQSYAKKEAGSSSKITVKPAGKLTVAFNGLGRVDIDPADPDNHIRQIDVDSIVAGEARPLRIIVDDPNPPAAGKPRGLRMCDPDPALAAMNDPRAC
;
A
#
# COMPACT_ATOMS: atom_id res chain seq x y z
N MET A 1 13.34 -47.43 -46.35
CA MET A 1 14.54 -46.56 -46.27
C MET A 1 14.17 -45.31 -45.48
N THR A 2 14.57 -45.20 -44.22
CA THR A 2 14.33 -44.01 -43.38
C THR A 2 15.50 -43.05 -43.52
N VAL A 3 15.25 -41.91 -44.11
CA VAL A 3 16.24 -40.84 -44.25
C VAL A 3 16.46 -40.19 -42.87
N LYS A 4 17.59 -40.48 -42.25
CA LYS A 4 18.01 -39.89 -40.94
C LYS A 4 18.43 -38.44 -41.18
N ALA A 5 17.56 -37.48 -40.86
CA ALA A 5 17.89 -36.07 -40.92
C ALA A 5 19.07 -35.78 -39.94
N ARG A 6 20.17 -35.21 -40.46
CA ARG A 6 21.31 -34.78 -39.64
C ARG A 6 20.89 -33.51 -38.90
N PRO A 7 21.11 -33.41 -37.57
CA PRO A 7 20.86 -32.17 -36.84
C PRO A 7 21.79 -31.09 -37.41
N ARG A 8 21.19 -29.95 -37.76
CA ARG A 8 21.93 -28.75 -38.17
C ARG A 8 22.32 -27.99 -36.88
N GLY A 9 23.58 -27.76 -36.69
CA GLY A 9 24.09 -26.91 -35.61
C GLY A 9 23.96 -25.42 -35.95
N PHE A 10 23.87 -24.57 -34.96
CA PHE A 10 23.89 -23.11 -35.12
C PHE A 10 25.29 -22.64 -35.56
N THR A 11 25.31 -21.64 -36.43
CA THR A 11 26.54 -20.97 -36.81
C THR A 11 26.92 -19.91 -35.77
N LEU A 12 28.21 -19.57 -35.65
CA LEU A 12 28.68 -18.54 -34.71
C LEU A 12 28.02 -17.19 -35.00
N ILE A 13 27.85 -16.84 -36.27
CA ILE A 13 27.21 -15.59 -36.68
C ILE A 13 25.75 -15.53 -36.28
N GLU A 14 25.03 -16.66 -36.40
CA GLU A 14 23.63 -16.75 -36.01
C GLU A 14 23.45 -16.54 -34.49
N LEU A 15 24.36 -17.07 -33.66
CA LEU A 15 24.38 -16.84 -32.24
C LEU A 15 24.63 -15.37 -31.92
N MET A 16 25.59 -14.73 -32.61
CA MET A 16 25.90 -13.30 -32.39
C MET A 16 24.70 -12.40 -32.74
N VAL A 17 24.02 -12.68 -33.86
CA VAL A 17 22.82 -11.94 -34.27
C VAL A 17 21.67 -12.16 -33.28
N ALA A 18 21.46 -13.39 -32.83
CA ALA A 18 20.44 -13.69 -31.83
C ALA A 18 20.69 -12.94 -30.51
N LEU A 19 21.94 -12.93 -30.02
CA LEU A 19 22.29 -12.18 -28.82
C LEU A 19 22.13 -10.67 -28.97
N ALA A 20 22.47 -10.11 -30.16
CA ALA A 20 22.27 -8.69 -30.45
C ALA A 20 20.78 -8.31 -30.42
N ILE A 21 19.91 -9.14 -30.99
CA ILE A 21 18.46 -8.93 -30.97
C ILE A 21 17.90 -9.02 -29.54
N VAL A 22 18.32 -10.03 -28.76
CA VAL A 22 17.92 -10.17 -27.36
C VAL A 22 18.35 -8.97 -26.52
N ALA A 23 19.58 -8.50 -26.68
CA ALA A 23 20.08 -7.32 -25.98
C ALA A 23 19.24 -6.07 -26.30
N LEU A 24 18.88 -5.88 -27.56
CA LEU A 24 18.05 -4.76 -28.01
C LEU A 24 16.64 -4.83 -27.43
N LEU A 25 16.03 -6.02 -27.41
CA LEU A 25 14.71 -6.22 -26.79
C LEU A 25 14.72 -5.97 -25.28
N LEU A 26 15.77 -6.39 -24.58
CA LEU A 26 15.93 -6.14 -23.16
C LEU A 26 16.05 -4.64 -22.84
N LEU A 27 16.81 -3.89 -23.63
CA LEU A 27 16.93 -2.43 -23.46
C LEU A 27 15.59 -1.71 -23.60
N LEU A 28 14.74 -2.13 -24.50
CA LEU A 28 13.41 -1.54 -24.71
C LEU A 28 12.39 -1.98 -23.65
N GLY A 29 12.51 -3.19 -23.13
CA GLY A 29 11.55 -3.78 -22.20
C GLY A 29 11.77 -3.40 -20.72
N MET A 30 13.00 -3.12 -20.32
CA MET A 30 13.37 -2.84 -18.91
C MET A 30 12.57 -1.70 -18.26
N PRO A 31 12.36 -0.52 -18.88
CA PRO A 31 11.65 0.58 -18.20
C PRO A 31 10.22 0.23 -17.83
N SER A 32 9.49 -0.45 -18.71
CA SER A 32 8.11 -0.85 -18.45
C SER A 32 8.01 -1.89 -17.34
N PHE A 33 8.96 -2.80 -17.27
CA PHE A 33 9.00 -3.84 -16.23
C PHE A 33 9.24 -3.25 -14.84
N THR A 34 10.17 -2.29 -14.71
CA THR A 34 10.44 -1.64 -13.41
C THR A 34 9.24 -0.86 -12.90
N THR A 35 8.54 -0.13 -13.77
CA THR A 35 7.30 0.57 -13.42
C THR A 35 6.20 -0.38 -12.98
N PHE A 36 6.05 -1.51 -13.65
CA PHE A 36 5.09 -2.55 -13.26
C PHE A 36 5.38 -3.11 -11.86
N VAL A 37 6.64 -3.45 -11.57
CA VAL A 37 7.05 -3.98 -10.26
C VAL A 37 6.77 -2.95 -9.16
N ARG A 38 7.12 -1.68 -9.38
CA ARG A 38 6.87 -0.60 -8.40
C ARG A 38 5.38 -0.39 -8.14
N ASN A 39 4.56 -0.38 -9.18
CA ASN A 39 3.11 -0.28 -9.03
C ASN A 39 2.53 -1.46 -8.23
N SER A 40 3.03 -2.66 -8.47
CA SER A 40 2.64 -3.86 -7.74
C SER A 40 3.03 -3.76 -6.27
N GLU A 41 4.21 -3.21 -5.96
CA GLU A 41 4.67 -3.01 -4.60
C GLU A 41 3.85 -1.95 -3.85
N ILE A 42 3.57 -0.78 -4.47
CA ILE A 42 2.72 0.26 -3.90
C ILE A 42 1.34 -0.33 -3.57
N ARG A 43 0.77 -1.08 -4.49
CA ARG A 43 -0.54 -1.71 -4.31
C ARG A 43 -0.52 -2.72 -3.17
N SER A 44 0.44 -3.63 -3.14
CA SER A 44 0.59 -4.64 -2.09
C SER A 44 0.78 -3.99 -0.71
N THR A 45 1.61 -2.94 -0.62
CA THR A 45 1.82 -2.18 0.60
C THR A 45 0.54 -1.50 1.06
N SER A 46 -0.18 -0.84 0.16
CA SER A 46 -1.45 -0.17 0.47
C SER A 46 -2.53 -1.16 0.92
N GLU A 47 -2.65 -2.30 0.23
CA GLU A 47 -3.59 -3.36 0.59
C GLU A 47 -3.26 -3.97 1.96
N SER A 48 -1.97 -4.15 2.29
CA SER A 48 -1.54 -4.63 3.61
C SER A 48 -1.99 -3.68 4.72
N ILE A 49 -1.77 -2.38 4.57
CA ILE A 49 -2.18 -1.37 5.55
C ILE A 49 -3.70 -1.32 5.70
N VAL A 50 -4.43 -1.30 4.58
CA VAL A 50 -5.91 -1.31 4.60
C VAL A 50 -6.46 -2.55 5.29
N ASN A 51 -5.87 -3.72 5.03
CA ASN A 51 -6.26 -4.96 5.68
C ASN A 51 -5.98 -4.93 7.18
N GLY A 52 -4.83 -4.37 7.60
CA GLY A 52 -4.51 -4.15 9.01
C GLY A 52 -5.53 -3.22 9.70
N LEU A 53 -5.88 -2.11 9.06
CA LEU A 53 -6.90 -1.18 9.58
C LEU A 53 -8.28 -1.83 9.68
N ARG A 54 -8.69 -2.61 8.67
CA ARG A 54 -9.97 -3.36 8.69
C ARG A 54 -9.97 -4.42 9.78
N ALA A 55 -8.86 -5.14 9.95
CA ALA A 55 -8.73 -6.12 11.01
C ALA A 55 -8.81 -5.48 12.40
N ALA A 56 -8.14 -4.33 12.61
CA ALA A 56 -8.23 -3.57 13.85
C ALA A 56 -9.67 -3.09 14.14
N THR A 57 -10.37 -2.60 13.11
CA THR A 57 -11.77 -2.19 13.20
C THR A 57 -12.69 -3.36 13.59
N ALA A 58 -12.52 -4.51 12.93
CA ALA A 58 -13.30 -5.71 13.23
C ALA A 58 -13.04 -6.24 14.64
N GLU A 59 -11.76 -6.21 15.07
CA GLU A 59 -11.38 -6.66 16.40
C GLU A 59 -11.91 -5.74 17.50
N ALA A 60 -11.95 -4.43 17.27
CA ALA A 60 -12.58 -3.47 18.18
C ALA A 60 -14.08 -3.77 18.36
N ALA A 61 -14.78 -4.02 17.27
CA ALA A 61 -16.20 -4.36 17.30
C ALA A 61 -16.46 -5.73 17.97
N ASN A 62 -15.65 -6.74 17.64
CA ASN A 62 -15.79 -8.08 18.20
C ASN A 62 -15.57 -8.12 19.72
N ARG A 63 -14.60 -7.35 20.22
CA ARG A 63 -14.26 -7.26 21.65
C ARG A 63 -15.12 -6.23 22.39
N ASN A 64 -15.86 -5.40 21.68
CA ASN A 64 -16.54 -4.22 22.21
C ASN A 64 -15.59 -3.36 23.09
N ARG A 65 -14.33 -3.18 22.62
CA ARG A 65 -13.27 -2.46 23.31
C ARG A 65 -12.49 -1.60 22.32
N LYS A 66 -11.79 -0.60 22.86
CA LYS A 66 -10.88 0.25 22.07
C LYS A 66 -9.67 -0.57 21.59
N VAL A 67 -9.45 -0.62 20.27
CA VAL A 67 -8.26 -1.21 19.63
C VAL A 67 -7.51 -0.10 18.90
N THR A 68 -6.21 -0.05 19.07
CA THR A 68 -5.34 0.96 18.44
C THR A 68 -4.49 0.32 17.36
N PHE A 69 -4.57 0.85 16.16
CA PHE A 69 -3.65 0.57 15.06
C PHE A 69 -2.49 1.56 15.11
N GLU A 70 -1.28 1.08 14.87
CA GLU A 70 -0.05 1.86 14.94
C GLU A 70 0.88 1.50 13.77
N LEU A 71 1.39 2.51 13.06
CA LEU A 71 2.50 2.39 12.14
C LEU A 71 3.81 2.47 12.93
N ALA A 72 4.75 1.58 12.68
CA ALA A 72 6.04 1.58 13.36
C ALA A 72 6.89 2.83 13.06
N SER A 73 6.68 3.44 11.87
CA SER A 73 7.33 4.69 11.48
C SER A 73 6.50 5.47 10.48
N ALA A 74 6.80 6.77 10.34
CA ALA A 74 6.13 7.64 9.36
C ALA A 74 6.49 7.36 7.89
N THR A 75 7.49 6.53 7.65
CA THR A 75 8.03 6.24 6.31
C THR A 75 8.04 4.75 5.97
N GLY A 76 7.80 3.88 6.95
CA GLY A 76 7.81 2.42 6.81
C GLY A 76 6.40 1.83 6.75
N ALA A 77 6.29 0.65 6.14
CA ALA A 77 5.04 -0.08 5.96
C ALA A 77 4.71 -1.06 7.10
N ASP A 78 5.54 -1.09 8.14
CA ASP A 78 5.35 -1.96 9.29
C ASP A 78 4.24 -1.42 10.17
N TRP A 79 3.34 -2.28 10.55
CA TRP A 79 2.22 -1.91 11.39
C TRP A 79 1.89 -2.99 12.41
N SER A 80 1.24 -2.57 13.48
CA SER A 80 0.64 -3.46 14.47
C SER A 80 -0.68 -2.89 14.97
N PHE A 81 -1.52 -3.72 15.53
CA PHE A 81 -2.62 -3.24 16.35
C PHE A 81 -2.71 -4.01 17.66
N TRP A 82 -3.16 -3.29 18.68
CA TRP A 82 -3.12 -3.73 20.06
C TRP A 82 -4.33 -3.22 20.86
N VAL A 83 -4.54 -3.84 22.00
CA VAL A 83 -5.55 -3.46 22.99
C VAL A 83 -4.86 -3.30 24.33
N PHE A 84 -5.40 -2.46 25.20
CA PHE A 84 -5.00 -2.50 26.59
C PHE A 84 -5.57 -3.75 27.27
N ASP A 85 -4.80 -4.40 28.09
CA ASP A 85 -5.27 -5.48 28.95
C ASP A 85 -6.24 -4.97 30.01
N ASP A 86 -6.80 -5.84 30.83
CA ASP A 86 -7.80 -5.46 31.85
C ASP A 86 -7.24 -4.53 32.94
N ASP A 87 -5.91 -4.44 33.04
CA ASP A 87 -5.20 -3.50 33.90
C ASP A 87 -5.24 -2.03 33.37
N GLY A 88 -5.67 -1.82 32.13
CA GLY A 88 -5.72 -0.52 31.45
C GLY A 88 -4.34 0.10 31.14
N VAL A 89 -3.24 -0.60 31.39
CA VAL A 89 -1.86 -0.12 31.23
C VAL A 89 -1.05 -0.97 30.26
N THR A 90 -1.18 -2.29 30.36
CA THR A 90 -0.39 -3.23 29.55
C THR A 90 -0.93 -3.31 28.13
N LYS A 91 -0.09 -3.00 27.13
CA LYS A 91 -0.43 -3.15 25.73
C LYS A 91 -0.30 -4.61 25.31
N LYS A 92 -1.38 -5.20 24.83
CA LYS A 92 -1.40 -6.54 24.25
C LYS A 92 -1.52 -6.46 22.73
N THR A 93 -0.44 -6.73 22.03
CA THR A 93 -0.45 -6.79 20.56
C THR A 93 -1.29 -7.99 20.11
N ILE A 94 -2.25 -7.71 19.23
CA ILE A 94 -3.15 -8.72 18.65
C ILE A 94 -2.54 -9.24 17.36
N GLN A 95 -2.06 -8.33 16.52
CA GLN A 95 -1.43 -8.67 15.25
C GLN A 95 -0.37 -7.64 14.89
N SER A 96 0.68 -8.08 14.22
CA SER A 96 1.71 -7.22 13.65
C SER A 96 2.10 -7.70 12.26
N TYR A 97 2.53 -6.77 11.45
CA TYR A 97 3.10 -7.01 10.13
C TYR A 97 4.42 -6.27 10.03
N ALA A 98 5.46 -6.98 9.66
CA ALA A 98 6.76 -6.41 9.36
C ALA A 98 7.13 -6.76 7.92
N LYS A 99 7.41 -5.74 7.11
CA LYS A 99 7.88 -5.95 5.75
C LYS A 99 9.32 -6.45 5.80
N LYS A 100 9.54 -7.72 5.50
CA LYS A 100 10.85 -8.39 5.62
C LYS A 100 11.88 -7.97 4.55
N GLU A 101 11.51 -7.17 3.58
CA GLU A 101 12.40 -6.84 2.46
C GLU A 101 13.17 -5.55 2.72
N ALA A 102 14.49 -5.68 2.85
CA ALA A 102 15.41 -4.58 2.72
C ALA A 102 15.36 -4.08 1.26
N GLY A 103 14.98 -2.82 1.05
CA GLY A 103 14.93 -2.22 -0.29
C GLY A 103 13.52 -1.91 -0.79
N SER A 104 12.58 -1.61 0.12
CA SER A 104 11.27 -1.10 -0.28
C SER A 104 11.40 0.09 -1.21
N SER A 105 10.86 -0.03 -2.42
CA SER A 105 10.75 1.08 -3.37
C SER A 105 9.57 2.00 -3.06
N SER A 106 8.79 1.69 -2.02
CA SER A 106 7.63 2.47 -1.59
C SER A 106 7.96 3.38 -0.41
N LYS A 107 7.48 4.62 -0.48
CA LYS A 107 7.56 5.64 0.57
C LYS A 107 6.17 5.89 1.12
N ILE A 108 6.05 5.91 2.44
CA ILE A 108 4.81 6.25 3.14
C ILE A 108 4.88 7.70 3.61
N THR A 109 3.77 8.41 3.54
CA THR A 109 3.59 9.73 4.11
C THR A 109 2.25 9.76 4.85
N VAL A 110 2.29 10.18 6.11
CA VAL A 110 1.10 10.19 6.99
C VAL A 110 0.61 11.63 7.18
N LYS A 111 -0.70 11.80 7.25
CA LYS A 111 -1.33 13.07 7.61
C LYS A 111 -2.35 12.86 8.74
N PRO A 112 -2.36 13.74 9.75
CA PRO A 112 -1.40 14.81 10.03
C PRO A 112 0.02 14.28 10.25
N ALA A 113 1.03 15.10 9.94
CA ALA A 113 2.43 14.70 10.09
C ALA A 113 2.75 14.31 11.52
N GLY A 114 3.52 13.22 11.70
CA GLY A 114 3.94 12.73 13.00
C GLY A 114 2.89 11.93 13.78
N LYS A 115 1.66 11.78 13.27
CA LYS A 115 0.64 10.93 13.89
C LYS A 115 0.77 9.51 13.32
N LEU A 116 1.08 8.54 14.17
CA LEU A 116 1.33 7.15 13.78
C LEU A 116 0.25 6.19 14.23
N THR A 117 -0.75 6.67 14.97
CA THR A 117 -1.79 5.83 15.57
C THR A 117 -3.18 6.25 15.14
N VAL A 118 -4.09 5.30 15.09
CA VAL A 118 -5.54 5.53 15.04
C VAL A 118 -6.22 4.49 15.91
N ALA A 119 -7.15 4.95 16.73
CA ALA A 119 -7.93 4.08 17.61
C ALA A 119 -9.34 3.87 17.04
N PHE A 120 -9.85 2.66 17.24
CA PHE A 120 -11.23 2.29 16.90
C PHE A 120 -11.97 1.93 18.18
N ASN A 121 -13.18 2.45 18.35
CA ASN A 121 -14.05 2.13 19.48
C ASN A 121 -14.79 0.80 19.28
N GLY A 122 -15.52 0.33 20.30
CA GLY A 122 -16.28 -0.92 20.25
C GLY A 122 -17.41 -0.97 19.20
N LEU A 123 -17.68 0.13 18.50
CA LEU A 123 -18.60 0.18 17.36
C LEU A 123 -17.85 0.08 16.01
N GLY A 124 -16.53 -0.09 16.04
CA GLY A 124 -15.69 -0.10 14.84
C GLY A 124 -15.53 1.27 14.17
N ARG A 125 -15.80 2.36 14.89
CA ARG A 125 -15.60 3.73 14.39
C ARG A 125 -14.31 4.30 14.93
N VAL A 126 -13.71 5.23 14.20
CA VAL A 126 -12.55 5.99 14.70
C VAL A 126 -12.94 6.69 16.00
N ASP A 127 -12.12 6.50 17.01
CA ASP A 127 -12.27 7.10 18.33
C ASP A 127 -11.56 8.45 18.33
N ILE A 128 -12.32 9.51 18.11
CA ILE A 128 -11.81 10.87 17.97
C ILE A 128 -11.85 11.54 19.36
N ASP A 129 -10.69 12.08 19.79
CA ASP A 129 -10.63 12.91 20.97
C ASP A 129 -11.23 14.30 20.65
N PRO A 130 -12.31 14.73 21.32
CA PRO A 130 -12.90 16.04 21.07
C PRO A 130 -11.95 17.22 21.39
N ALA A 131 -10.96 17.01 22.28
CA ALA A 131 -9.98 18.03 22.65
C ALA A 131 -8.86 18.18 21.62
N ASP A 132 -8.51 17.10 20.91
CA ASP A 132 -7.52 17.09 19.83
C ASP A 132 -7.99 16.18 18.68
N PRO A 133 -8.91 16.68 17.83
CA PRO A 133 -9.51 15.88 16.77
C PRO A 133 -8.52 15.49 15.66
N ASP A 134 -7.33 16.10 15.65
CA ASP A 134 -6.26 15.78 14.71
C ASP A 134 -5.21 14.81 15.29
N ASN A 135 -5.43 14.28 16.46
CA ASN A 135 -4.49 13.39 17.16
C ASN A 135 -4.57 11.93 16.69
N HIS A 136 -4.81 11.71 15.41
CA HIS A 136 -4.81 10.36 14.84
C HIS A 136 -4.47 10.39 13.34
N ILE A 137 -4.16 9.22 12.77
CA ILE A 137 -3.94 9.08 11.33
C ILE A 137 -5.27 9.31 10.60
N ARG A 138 -5.30 10.31 9.71
CA ARG A 138 -6.43 10.56 8.81
C ARG A 138 -6.20 10.03 7.42
N GLN A 139 -4.95 10.13 6.95
CA GLN A 139 -4.58 9.78 5.60
C GLN A 139 -3.19 9.15 5.57
N ILE A 140 -3.02 8.15 4.74
CA ILE A 140 -1.73 7.52 4.44
C ILE A 140 -1.55 7.53 2.93
N ASP A 141 -0.52 8.20 2.46
CA ASP A 141 -0.13 8.20 1.05
C ASP A 141 1.01 7.20 0.87
N VAL A 142 0.87 6.29 -0.08
CA VAL A 142 1.88 5.30 -0.47
C VAL A 142 2.33 5.64 -1.87
N ASP A 143 3.61 5.98 -2.03
CA ASP A 143 4.21 6.43 -3.29
C ASP A 143 5.52 5.68 -3.56
N SER A 144 6.06 5.84 -4.75
CA SER A 144 7.41 5.39 -5.09
C SER A 144 8.46 6.33 -4.50
N ILE A 145 9.61 5.76 -4.12
CA ILE A 145 10.79 6.55 -3.74
C ILE A 145 11.26 7.39 -4.94
N VAL A 146 11.09 6.89 -6.16
CA VAL A 146 11.43 7.61 -7.38
C VAL A 146 10.18 8.31 -7.91
N ALA A 147 10.19 9.63 -7.86
CA ALA A 147 9.06 10.45 -8.28
C ALA A 147 8.70 10.24 -9.76
N GLY A 148 7.41 10.14 -10.05
CA GLY A 148 6.87 10.08 -11.42
C GLY A 148 6.96 8.72 -12.11
N GLU A 149 7.53 7.70 -11.46
CA GLU A 149 7.69 6.37 -12.09
C GLU A 149 6.59 5.37 -11.74
N ALA A 150 5.73 5.68 -10.80
CA ALA A 150 4.64 4.80 -10.38
C ALA A 150 3.41 5.62 -9.95
N ARG A 151 2.27 4.96 -9.89
CA ARG A 151 1.01 5.57 -9.46
C ARG A 151 0.89 5.52 -7.94
N PRO A 152 0.83 6.66 -7.24
CA PRO A 152 0.61 6.70 -5.81
C PRO A 152 -0.80 6.21 -5.47
N LEU A 153 -0.95 5.68 -4.27
CA LEU A 153 -2.25 5.32 -3.70
C LEU A 153 -2.44 6.03 -2.36
N ARG A 154 -3.66 6.44 -2.10
CA ARG A 154 -4.08 7.10 -0.87
C ARG A 154 -5.05 6.24 -0.10
N ILE A 155 -4.78 6.08 1.19
CA ILE A 155 -5.68 5.45 2.15
C ILE A 155 -6.27 6.56 3.01
N ILE A 156 -7.58 6.71 2.97
CA ILE A 156 -8.32 7.62 3.83
C ILE A 156 -8.88 6.80 4.97
N VAL A 157 -8.50 7.13 6.19
CA VAL A 157 -8.94 6.47 7.41
C VAL A 157 -10.13 7.21 7.98
N ASP A 158 -10.01 8.53 8.11
CA ASP A 158 -11.07 9.43 8.52
C ASP A 158 -10.99 10.72 7.70
N ASP A 159 -12.13 11.13 7.16
CA ASP A 159 -12.25 12.33 6.34
C ASP A 159 -13.12 13.33 7.08
N PRO A 160 -12.55 14.46 7.57
CA PRO A 160 -13.31 15.50 8.26
C PRO A 160 -14.30 16.21 7.33
N ASN A 161 -14.03 16.19 6.02
CA ASN A 161 -14.93 16.78 5.05
C ASN A 161 -15.97 15.75 4.59
N PRO A 162 -17.22 16.16 4.37
CA PRO A 162 -18.19 15.25 3.78
C PRO A 162 -17.66 14.79 2.42
N PRO A 163 -17.70 13.49 2.13
CA PRO A 163 -17.26 12.99 0.84
C PRO A 163 -18.12 13.63 -0.26
N ALA A 164 -17.51 13.87 -1.42
CA ALA A 164 -18.24 14.28 -2.60
C ALA A 164 -19.39 13.30 -2.87
N ALA A 165 -20.48 13.80 -3.47
CA ALA A 165 -21.69 13.00 -3.71
C ALA A 165 -21.34 11.65 -4.38
N GLY A 166 -21.77 10.56 -3.77
CA GLY A 166 -21.54 9.19 -4.25
C GLY A 166 -20.27 8.50 -3.71
N LYS A 167 -19.42 9.18 -2.93
CA LYS A 167 -18.24 8.52 -2.31
C LYS A 167 -18.57 7.99 -0.91
N PRO A 168 -18.11 6.78 -0.55
CA PRO A 168 -18.35 6.21 0.77
C PRO A 168 -17.60 6.98 1.84
N ARG A 169 -18.19 7.08 3.03
CA ARG A 169 -17.51 7.55 4.24
C ARG A 169 -16.67 6.42 4.86
N GLY A 170 -15.59 6.81 5.53
CA GLY A 170 -14.73 5.88 6.28
C GLY A 170 -13.57 5.32 5.46
N LEU A 171 -13.03 4.21 5.93
CA LEU A 171 -11.81 3.61 5.38
C LEU A 171 -11.96 3.25 3.90
N ARG A 172 -11.17 3.93 3.07
CA ARG A 172 -11.12 3.71 1.62
C ARG A 172 -9.72 3.90 1.06
N MET A 173 -9.46 3.24 -0.05
CA MET A 173 -8.25 3.42 -0.85
C MET A 173 -8.65 4.04 -2.19
N CYS A 174 -7.92 5.05 -2.63
CA CYS A 174 -8.20 5.81 -3.84
C CYS A 174 -6.90 6.32 -4.49
N ASP A 175 -7.01 6.77 -5.73
CA ASP A 175 -5.91 7.37 -6.49
C ASP A 175 -5.93 8.90 -6.27
N PRO A 176 -4.86 9.52 -5.77
CA PRO A 176 -4.82 10.94 -5.51
C PRO A 176 -4.59 11.81 -6.77
N ASP A 177 -4.53 11.23 -7.96
CA ASP A 177 -4.31 11.96 -9.21
C ASP A 177 -5.46 12.96 -9.47
N PRO A 178 -5.18 14.28 -9.54
CA PRO A 178 -6.19 15.28 -9.78
C PRO A 178 -6.84 15.18 -11.18
N ALA A 179 -6.16 14.58 -12.15
CA ALA A 179 -6.71 14.35 -13.47
C ALA A 179 -7.87 13.34 -13.43
N LEU A 180 -7.77 12.31 -12.60
CA LEU A 180 -8.87 11.35 -12.38
C LEU A 180 -10.07 12.01 -11.68
N ALA A 181 -9.81 12.89 -10.72
CA ALA A 181 -10.86 13.64 -10.03
C ALA A 181 -11.62 14.55 -11.00
N ALA A 182 -10.92 15.23 -11.92
CA ALA A 182 -11.51 16.07 -12.95
C ALA A 182 -12.41 15.29 -13.93
N MET A 183 -12.12 14.01 -14.16
CA MET A 183 -12.90 13.11 -15.01
C MET A 183 -14.05 12.39 -14.28
N ASN A 184 -14.26 12.66 -12.98
CA ASN A 184 -15.19 11.92 -12.12
C ASN A 184 -14.90 10.39 -12.11
N ASP A 185 -13.66 9.98 -12.23
CA ASP A 185 -13.26 8.57 -12.18
C ASP A 185 -13.57 8.01 -10.79
N PRO A 186 -14.23 6.85 -10.67
CA PRO A 186 -14.56 6.26 -9.38
C PRO A 186 -13.34 5.89 -8.53
N ARG A 187 -12.16 5.78 -9.14
CA ARG A 187 -10.88 5.52 -8.45
C ARG A 187 -10.29 6.76 -7.81
N ALA A 188 -10.72 7.95 -8.22
CA ALA A 188 -10.19 9.22 -7.70
C ALA A 188 -10.53 9.43 -6.22
N CYS A 189 -9.65 10.06 -5.47
CA CYS A 189 -9.97 10.55 -4.13
C CYS A 189 -10.90 11.74 -4.20
#